data_75cd9e51b41491bfdaf206285a4f677c
#
_entry.id   75cd9e51b41491bfdaf206285a4f677c
#
_cell.length_a   1.000
_cell.length_b   1.000
_cell.length_c   1.000
_cell.angle_alpha   90.00
_cell.angle_beta   90.00
_cell.angle_gamma   90.00
#
_symmetry.space_group_name_H-M   'P 1'
#
loop_
_entity.id
_entity.type
_entity.pdbx_description
1 polymer ?
#
loop_
_entity_poly.entity_id
_entity_poly.type
_entity_poly.pdbx_seq_one_letter_code
_entity_poly.pdbx_strand_id
1 'polypeptide(L)'
;GMGVDIESGEMAMRCNLVCIENGRIKNHSAGHISTAEAAELIDFLQKELGGEDANFFRGVSYRHLLKLKGGDKRVDCTPPHDVPGTLFREVMVRSLVPEAVPTADRLNELILRSQQILPSHPVNRKRVAEGKDPANSIWPWSPGYKPRMETLAERYGIKSGVVISAVDLIRGIGVYAGLRPVEVEGATGLYDTNYEGKVQAAIEALHLSLRHV
;
A
#
# COMPACT_ATOMS: atom_id res chain seq x y z
N GLY A 1 -3.29 -4.09 7.83
CA GLY A 1 -3.33 -5.21 6.90
C GLY A 1 -1.94 -5.78 6.59
N MET A 2 -0.96 -4.92 6.29
CA MET A 2 0.42 -5.35 5.91
C MET A 2 1.34 -5.65 7.10
N GLY A 3 0.91 -5.50 8.34
CA GLY A 3 1.74 -5.72 9.53
C GLY A 3 2.80 -4.64 9.79
N VAL A 4 2.76 -3.54 9.07
CA VAL A 4 3.68 -2.40 9.28
C VAL A 4 3.12 -1.52 10.38
N ASP A 5 3.90 -1.32 11.44
CA ASP A 5 3.52 -0.37 12.49
C ASP A 5 3.80 1.07 12.04
N ILE A 6 2.90 1.97 12.41
CA ILE A 6 2.99 3.40 12.12
C ILE A 6 3.00 4.12 13.47
N GLU A 7 4.11 4.75 13.78
CA GLU A 7 4.30 5.45 15.04
C GLU A 7 3.73 6.88 15.00
N SER A 8 3.74 7.53 16.17
CA SER A 8 3.38 8.94 16.25
C SER A 8 4.40 9.78 15.47
N GLY A 9 3.92 10.67 14.62
CA GLY A 9 4.77 11.49 13.75
C GLY A 9 5.16 10.83 12.43
N GLU A 10 4.68 9.62 12.16
CA GLU A 10 4.84 8.96 10.87
C GLU A 10 3.57 9.04 10.02
N MET A 11 3.76 9.24 8.73
CA MET A 11 2.71 9.23 7.72
C MET A 11 2.90 8.02 6.81
N ALA A 12 1.83 7.27 6.57
CA ALA A 12 1.82 6.17 5.63
C ALA A 12 1.01 6.53 4.39
N MET A 13 1.46 6.03 3.24
CA MET A 13 0.81 6.24 1.94
C MET A 13 0.77 4.94 1.15
N ARG A 14 -0.29 4.75 0.38
CA ARG A 14 -0.21 3.78 -0.71
C ARG A 14 0.89 4.21 -1.67
N CYS A 15 1.63 3.25 -2.18
CA CYS A 15 2.71 3.49 -3.13
C CYS A 15 2.57 2.47 -4.27
N ASN A 16 2.01 2.90 -5.39
CA ASN A 16 1.92 2.03 -6.56
C ASN A 16 3.25 2.01 -7.31
N LEU A 17 3.57 0.86 -7.90
CA LEU A 17 4.47 0.79 -9.04
C LEU A 17 3.64 1.03 -10.31
N VAL A 18 4.01 2.02 -11.09
CA VAL A 18 3.28 2.44 -12.30
C VAL A 18 4.19 2.41 -13.54
N CYS A 19 3.57 2.36 -14.73
CA CYS A 19 4.27 2.54 -15.99
C CYS A 19 4.06 3.97 -16.50
N ILE A 20 5.15 4.69 -16.70
CA ILE A 20 5.20 5.98 -17.38
C ILE A 20 5.79 5.77 -18.77
N GLU A 21 5.08 6.20 -19.80
CA GLU A 21 5.52 6.14 -21.21
C GLU A 21 5.29 7.50 -21.88
N ASN A 22 6.30 8.02 -22.54
CA ASN A 22 6.26 9.34 -23.18
C ASN A 22 5.77 10.48 -22.24
N GLY A 23 6.18 10.41 -20.96
CA GLY A 23 5.79 11.39 -19.94
C GLY A 23 4.34 11.26 -19.46
N ARG A 24 3.62 10.20 -19.83
CA ARG A 24 2.22 9.95 -19.45
C ARG A 24 2.09 8.71 -18.58
N ILE A 25 1.14 8.71 -17.67
CA ILE A 25 0.77 7.53 -16.89
C ILE A 25 0.09 6.55 -17.84
N LYS A 26 0.85 5.54 -18.32
CA LYS A 26 0.33 4.52 -19.22
C LYS A 26 -0.63 3.58 -18.50
N ASN A 27 -0.20 3.08 -17.36
CA ASN A 27 -1.08 2.30 -16.49
C ASN A 27 -0.63 2.37 -15.01
N HIS A 28 -1.59 2.22 -14.11
CA HIS A 28 -1.43 2.31 -12.67
C HIS A 28 -0.90 1.02 -12.00
N SER A 29 -0.77 -0.06 -12.77
CA SER A 29 -0.43 -1.41 -12.28
C SER A 29 0.88 -1.95 -12.85
N ALA A 30 1.64 -1.12 -13.60
CA ALA A 30 2.83 -1.55 -14.33
C ALA A 30 2.59 -2.83 -15.17
N GLY A 31 1.44 -2.88 -15.90
CA GLY A 31 1.05 -4.02 -16.70
C GLY A 31 0.78 -5.28 -15.86
N HIS A 32 0.11 -5.11 -14.71
CA HIS A 32 -0.16 -6.19 -13.75
C HIS A 32 1.10 -6.95 -13.33
N ILE A 33 2.12 -6.19 -12.90
CA ILE A 33 3.39 -6.76 -12.41
C ILE A 33 3.13 -7.83 -11.34
N SER A 34 3.88 -8.94 -11.41
CA SER A 34 3.77 -10.00 -10.42
C SER A 34 4.29 -9.55 -9.04
N THR A 35 3.80 -10.17 -7.97
CA THR A 35 4.27 -9.86 -6.61
C THR A 35 5.77 -10.13 -6.45
N ALA A 36 6.30 -11.17 -7.08
CA ALA A 36 7.72 -11.51 -7.02
C ALA A 36 8.60 -10.43 -7.67
N GLU A 37 8.28 -10.02 -8.92
CA GLU A 37 9.00 -8.96 -9.62
C GLU A 37 8.93 -7.63 -8.86
N ALA A 38 7.73 -7.29 -8.35
CA ALA A 38 7.51 -6.06 -7.60
C ALA A 38 8.29 -6.05 -6.27
N ALA A 39 8.42 -7.20 -5.59
CA ALA A 39 9.18 -7.30 -4.36
C ALA A 39 10.66 -6.96 -4.58
N GLU A 40 11.27 -7.44 -5.66
CA GLU A 40 12.66 -7.10 -6.01
C GLU A 40 12.84 -5.58 -6.25
N LEU A 41 11.88 -4.96 -6.95
CA LEU A 41 11.91 -3.51 -7.21
C LEU A 41 11.72 -2.68 -5.93
N ILE A 42 10.87 -3.11 -5.02
CA ILE A 42 10.65 -2.41 -3.75
C ILE A 42 11.87 -2.53 -2.83
N ASP A 43 12.54 -3.69 -2.79
CA ASP A 43 13.80 -3.82 -2.05
C ASP A 43 14.90 -2.94 -2.62
N PHE A 44 14.98 -2.88 -3.94
CA PHE A 44 15.90 -1.98 -4.61
C PHE A 44 15.60 -0.51 -4.26
N LEU A 45 14.33 -0.10 -4.31
CA LEU A 45 13.91 1.24 -3.90
C LEU A 45 14.23 1.52 -2.42
N GLN A 46 14.01 0.55 -1.53
CA GLN A 46 14.37 0.69 -0.12
C GLN A 46 15.87 0.88 0.06
N LYS A 47 16.68 0.16 -0.69
CA LYS A 47 18.13 0.30 -0.65
C LYS A 47 18.64 1.64 -1.18
N GLU A 48 18.09 2.11 -2.30
CA GLU A 48 18.60 3.28 -3.04
C GLU A 48 17.98 4.60 -2.60
N LEU A 49 16.72 4.59 -2.17
CA LEU A 49 15.94 5.79 -1.81
C LEU A 49 15.43 5.76 -0.37
N GLY A 50 15.44 4.59 0.28
CA GLY A 50 15.05 4.44 1.67
C GLY A 50 16.10 4.97 2.63
N GLY A 51 15.68 5.21 3.87
CA GLY A 51 16.55 5.71 4.93
C GLY A 51 15.80 5.98 6.22
N GLU A 52 16.36 6.83 7.07
CA GLU A 52 15.77 7.16 8.37
C GLU A 52 14.36 7.73 8.25
N ASP A 53 14.12 8.51 7.20
CA ASP A 53 12.89 9.28 7.05
C ASP A 53 11.91 8.74 6.00
N ALA A 54 12.30 7.84 5.12
CA ALA A 54 11.44 7.23 4.11
C ALA A 54 11.69 5.74 4.02
N ASN A 55 10.63 4.94 4.12
CA ASN A 55 10.74 3.49 4.08
C ASN A 55 9.68 2.89 3.16
N PHE A 56 10.13 1.99 2.28
CA PHE A 56 9.28 1.26 1.34
C PHE A 56 9.00 -0.15 1.85
N PHE A 57 7.75 -0.57 1.82
CA PHE A 57 7.33 -1.90 2.28
C PHE A 57 6.63 -2.66 1.17
N ARG A 58 7.01 -3.92 1.01
CA ARG A 58 6.42 -4.82 0.02
C ARG A 58 4.95 -5.04 0.30
N GLY A 59 4.15 -5.00 -0.74
CA GLY A 59 2.76 -5.39 -0.75
C GLY A 59 2.50 -6.43 -1.83
N VAL A 60 1.31 -6.43 -2.42
CA VAL A 60 0.89 -7.42 -3.42
C VAL A 60 0.83 -6.76 -4.79
N SER A 61 1.48 -7.38 -5.79
CA SER A 61 1.54 -6.90 -7.17
C SER A 61 2.09 -5.47 -7.21
N TYR A 62 1.39 -4.54 -7.80
CA TYR A 62 1.78 -3.12 -7.91
C TYR A 62 1.51 -2.28 -6.66
N ARG A 63 0.87 -2.82 -5.63
CA ARG A 63 0.39 -2.10 -4.43
C ARG A 63 1.36 -2.27 -3.28
N HIS A 64 2.00 -1.20 -2.86
CA HIS A 64 3.00 -1.16 -1.79
C HIS A 64 2.68 -0.04 -0.81
N LEU A 65 3.51 0.10 0.21
CA LEU A 65 3.40 1.14 1.22
C LEU A 65 4.69 1.97 1.24
N LEU A 66 4.53 3.28 1.30
CA LEU A 66 5.58 4.23 1.66
C LEU A 66 5.26 4.81 3.04
N LYS A 67 6.24 4.80 3.93
CA LYS A 67 6.17 5.43 5.25
C LYS A 67 7.15 6.59 5.30
N LEU A 68 6.69 7.77 5.70
CA LEU A 68 7.50 8.96 5.88
C LEU A 68 7.48 9.41 7.34
N LYS A 69 8.64 9.70 7.91
CA LYS A 69 8.79 10.35 9.21
C LYS A 69 8.57 11.85 9.04
N GLY A 70 7.74 12.45 9.86
CA GLY A 70 7.46 13.89 9.83
C GLY A 70 6.65 14.37 8.61
N GLY A 71 6.02 13.48 7.85
CA GLY A 71 5.21 13.87 6.70
C GLY A 71 3.89 14.55 7.10
N ASP A 72 3.52 15.59 6.37
CA ASP A 72 2.22 16.27 6.51
C ASP A 72 1.22 15.74 5.49
N LYS A 73 0.10 15.16 5.96
CA LYS A 73 -0.93 14.56 5.10
C LYS A 73 -1.77 15.58 4.31
N ARG A 74 -1.62 16.89 4.57
CA ARG A 74 -2.33 17.97 3.87
C ARG A 74 -1.69 18.22 2.50
N VAL A 75 -1.50 17.15 1.75
CA VAL A 75 -1.05 17.15 0.35
C VAL A 75 -2.15 16.58 -0.55
N ASP A 76 -2.26 17.14 -1.75
CA ASP A 76 -3.13 16.65 -2.80
C ASP A 76 -2.37 15.63 -3.65
N CYS A 77 -2.85 14.38 -3.64
CA CYS A 77 -2.25 13.26 -4.34
C CYS A 77 -3.30 12.59 -5.23
N THR A 78 -3.11 12.64 -6.52
CA THR A 78 -4.04 12.03 -7.48
C THR A 78 -3.85 10.51 -7.55
N PRO A 79 -4.91 9.69 -7.35
CA PRO A 79 -4.83 8.25 -7.56
C PRO A 79 -4.45 7.92 -9.01
N PRO A 80 -3.47 7.05 -9.27
CA PRO A 80 -2.96 6.85 -10.62
C PRO A 80 -3.95 6.14 -11.56
N HIS A 81 -4.97 5.48 -11.01
CA HIS A 81 -6.02 4.80 -11.78
C HIS A 81 -7.11 5.77 -12.29
N ASP A 82 -7.17 6.99 -11.76
CA ASP A 82 -8.14 8.01 -12.19
C ASP A 82 -7.62 8.84 -13.37
N VAL A 83 -6.32 8.75 -13.66
CA VAL A 83 -5.63 9.64 -14.63
C VAL A 83 -4.79 8.90 -15.68
N PRO A 84 -5.29 7.79 -16.28
CA PRO A 84 -4.55 7.12 -17.35
C PRO A 84 -4.42 8.06 -18.56
N GLY A 85 -3.24 8.07 -19.18
CA GLY A 85 -2.93 8.91 -20.34
C GLY A 85 -2.59 10.37 -20.03
N THR A 86 -2.72 10.81 -18.77
CA THR A 86 -2.37 12.17 -18.35
C THR A 86 -0.86 12.34 -18.24
N LEU A 87 -0.35 13.52 -18.54
CA LEU A 87 1.05 13.87 -18.29
C LEU A 87 1.32 13.81 -16.79
N PHE A 88 2.29 12.97 -16.38
CA PHE A 88 2.55 12.75 -14.95
C PHE A 88 2.90 14.05 -14.20
N ARG A 89 3.55 15.00 -14.89
CA ARG A 89 3.93 16.30 -14.31
C ARG A 89 2.74 17.20 -13.95
N GLU A 90 1.60 17.01 -14.58
CA GLU A 90 0.37 17.79 -14.30
C GLU A 90 -0.35 17.29 -13.05
N VAL A 91 -0.08 16.05 -12.64
CA VAL A 91 -0.74 15.38 -11.53
C VAL A 91 0.22 14.97 -10.40
N MET A 92 1.40 15.58 -10.35
CA MET A 92 2.34 15.42 -9.25
C MET A 92 1.76 15.97 -7.94
N VAL A 93 2.33 15.56 -6.82
CA VAL A 93 1.87 15.94 -5.48
C VAL A 93 1.94 17.45 -5.29
N ARG A 94 0.87 18.04 -4.77
CA ARG A 94 0.79 19.46 -4.42
C ARG A 94 0.51 19.63 -2.93
N SER A 95 1.07 20.65 -2.33
CA SER A 95 0.73 21.03 -0.97
C SER A 95 -0.62 21.75 -0.93
N LEU A 96 -1.46 21.43 0.06
CA LEU A 96 -2.72 22.13 0.31
C LEU A 96 -2.55 23.30 1.28
N VAL A 97 -1.42 23.32 1.99
CA VAL A 97 -1.05 24.35 2.97
C VAL A 97 0.45 24.57 2.96
N PRO A 98 0.96 25.76 3.35
CA PRO A 98 2.39 26.06 3.33
C PRO A 98 3.26 25.05 4.11
N GLU A 99 2.79 24.56 5.24
CA GLU A 99 3.51 23.62 6.10
C GLU A 99 3.72 22.24 5.42
N ALA A 100 2.87 21.89 4.45
CA ALA A 100 2.96 20.62 3.70
C ALA A 100 3.88 20.70 2.46
N VAL A 101 4.43 21.88 2.13
CA VAL A 101 5.34 22.05 0.97
C VAL A 101 6.54 21.11 1.05
N PRO A 102 7.26 20.97 2.18
CA PRO A 102 8.41 20.06 2.25
C PRO A 102 8.01 18.59 2.00
N THR A 103 6.80 18.19 2.42
CA THR A 103 6.28 16.84 2.15
C THR A 103 5.99 16.63 0.68
N ALA A 104 5.33 17.58 0.03
CA ALA A 104 5.04 17.52 -1.41
C ALA A 104 6.33 17.46 -2.24
N ASP A 105 7.30 18.32 -1.93
CA ASP A 105 8.58 18.37 -2.63
C ASP A 105 9.34 17.04 -2.49
N ARG A 106 9.37 16.49 -1.29
CA ARG A 106 10.01 15.21 -1.03
C ARG A 106 9.35 14.06 -1.77
N LEU A 107 8.01 13.98 -1.78
CA LEU A 107 7.28 12.97 -2.53
C LEU A 107 7.57 13.07 -4.03
N ASN A 108 7.60 14.28 -4.56
CA ASN A 108 7.92 14.55 -5.95
C ASN A 108 9.38 14.17 -6.28
N GLU A 109 10.31 14.45 -5.39
CA GLU A 109 11.70 14.01 -5.52
C GLU A 109 11.79 12.48 -5.61
N LEU A 110 11.12 11.74 -4.70
CA LEU A 110 11.09 10.29 -4.71
C LEU A 110 10.49 9.73 -6.01
N ILE A 111 9.40 10.32 -6.53
CA ILE A 111 8.82 9.96 -7.82
C ILE A 111 9.86 10.13 -8.93
N LEU A 112 10.48 11.30 -9.03
CA LEU A 112 11.45 11.60 -10.10
C LEU A 112 12.71 10.74 -10.00
N ARG A 113 13.24 10.52 -8.80
CA ARG A 113 14.40 9.64 -8.60
C ARG A 113 14.08 8.18 -8.94
N SER A 114 12.90 7.71 -8.62
CA SER A 114 12.48 6.36 -9.00
C SER A 114 12.48 6.16 -10.51
N GLN A 115 12.06 7.18 -11.28
CA GLN A 115 12.09 7.16 -12.74
C GLN A 115 13.51 7.13 -13.33
N GLN A 116 14.50 7.60 -12.58
CA GLN A 116 15.89 7.55 -13.00
C GLN A 116 16.54 6.17 -12.80
N ILE A 117 16.17 5.49 -11.72
CA ILE A 117 16.86 4.24 -11.31
C ILE A 117 16.11 2.97 -11.72
N LEU A 118 14.78 2.95 -11.66
CA LEU A 118 13.98 1.76 -11.95
C LEU A 118 14.13 1.22 -13.38
N PRO A 119 14.22 2.06 -14.45
CA PRO A 119 14.36 1.54 -15.81
C PRO A 119 15.58 0.65 -16.03
N SER A 120 16.66 0.90 -15.31
CA SER A 120 17.92 0.14 -15.42
C SER A 120 17.92 -1.17 -14.63
N HIS A 121 16.93 -1.40 -13.76
CA HIS A 121 16.85 -2.62 -12.96
C HIS A 121 16.64 -3.87 -13.83
N PRO A 122 17.29 -5.04 -13.53
CA PRO A 122 17.16 -6.25 -14.33
C PRO A 122 15.72 -6.71 -14.59
N VAL A 123 14.86 -6.60 -13.59
CA VAL A 123 13.43 -6.91 -13.72
C VAL A 123 12.77 -6.09 -14.85
N ASN A 124 12.98 -4.76 -14.85
CA ASN A 124 12.39 -3.90 -15.87
C ASN A 124 12.99 -4.13 -17.26
N ARG A 125 14.30 -4.37 -17.35
CA ARG A 125 14.94 -4.75 -18.63
C ARG A 125 14.35 -6.03 -19.20
N LYS A 126 14.16 -7.04 -18.36
CA LYS A 126 13.51 -8.30 -18.75
C LYS A 126 12.08 -8.07 -19.22
N ARG A 127 11.28 -7.30 -18.47
CA ARG A 127 9.89 -6.98 -18.82
C ARG A 127 9.81 -6.30 -20.18
N VAL A 128 10.65 -5.30 -20.43
CA VAL A 128 10.71 -4.61 -21.74
C VAL A 128 11.11 -5.57 -22.87
N ALA A 129 12.09 -6.44 -22.65
CA ALA A 129 12.51 -7.45 -23.63
C ALA A 129 11.39 -8.46 -23.96
N GLU A 130 10.49 -8.72 -22.99
CA GLU A 130 9.31 -9.57 -23.15
C GLU A 130 8.07 -8.81 -23.69
N GLY A 131 8.21 -7.53 -24.04
CA GLY A 131 7.09 -6.69 -24.51
C GLY A 131 6.08 -6.32 -23.43
N LYS A 132 6.46 -6.44 -22.16
CA LYS A 132 5.64 -6.06 -21.00
C LYS A 132 5.94 -4.63 -20.56
N ASP A 133 4.95 -3.97 -19.96
CA ASP A 133 5.13 -2.65 -19.37
C ASP A 133 6.11 -2.70 -18.20
N PRO A 134 7.15 -1.85 -18.17
CA PRO A 134 8.04 -1.75 -17.01
C PRO A 134 7.34 -1.06 -15.85
N ALA A 135 7.75 -1.39 -14.62
CA ALA A 135 7.41 -0.65 -13.41
C ALA A 135 8.48 0.42 -13.20
N ASN A 136 8.39 1.51 -13.93
CA ASN A 136 9.47 2.51 -14.06
C ASN A 136 9.26 3.77 -13.23
N SER A 137 8.22 3.82 -12.39
CA SER A 137 8.00 4.91 -11.44
C SER A 137 7.24 4.40 -10.22
N ILE A 138 7.50 4.99 -9.06
CA ILE A 138 6.58 4.92 -7.92
C ILE A 138 5.50 5.98 -8.08
N TRP A 139 4.35 5.74 -7.41
CA TRP A 139 3.27 6.71 -7.32
C TRP A 139 2.63 6.67 -5.93
N PRO A 140 3.12 7.52 -4.98
CA PRO A 140 2.54 7.62 -3.65
C PRO A 140 1.23 8.42 -3.68
N TRP A 141 0.21 7.91 -2.96
CA TRP A 141 -1.10 8.54 -2.87
C TRP A 141 -1.86 8.11 -1.60
N SER A 142 -2.97 8.78 -1.27
CA SER A 142 -3.79 8.47 -0.09
C SER A 142 -2.99 8.51 1.22
N PRO A 143 -2.43 9.69 1.61
CA PRO A 143 -1.68 9.85 2.85
C PRO A 143 -2.58 9.71 4.08
N GLY A 144 -2.03 9.13 5.15
CA GLY A 144 -2.72 8.99 6.42
C GLY A 144 -1.77 8.80 7.60
N TYR A 145 -2.26 9.15 8.79
CA TYR A 145 -1.60 8.83 10.05
C TYR A 145 -2.26 7.59 10.69
N LYS A 146 -1.60 7.03 11.69
CA LYS A 146 -2.21 6.00 12.54
C LYS A 146 -3.53 6.53 13.11
N PRO A 147 -4.67 5.89 12.83
CA PRO A 147 -5.94 6.35 13.36
C PRO A 147 -5.97 6.17 14.89
N ARG A 148 -6.47 7.18 15.60
CA ARG A 148 -6.86 7.03 17.00
C ARG A 148 -8.29 6.50 17.02
N MET A 149 -8.42 5.20 17.22
CA MET A 149 -9.70 4.51 17.15
C MET A 149 -9.88 3.70 18.43
N GLU A 150 -11.02 3.85 19.08
CA GLU A 150 -11.41 2.98 20.20
C GLU A 150 -11.58 1.56 19.69
N THR A 151 -11.07 0.60 20.44
CA THR A 151 -11.29 -0.81 20.15
C THR A 151 -12.73 -1.21 20.46
N LEU A 152 -13.19 -2.32 19.89
CA LEU A 152 -14.51 -2.87 20.23
C LEU A 152 -14.62 -3.26 21.70
N ALA A 153 -13.48 -3.64 22.33
CA ALA A 153 -13.42 -3.90 23.76
C ALA A 153 -13.71 -2.65 24.59
N GLU A 154 -13.06 -1.53 24.26
CA GLU A 154 -13.26 -0.26 24.96
C GLU A 154 -14.67 0.30 24.77
N ARG A 155 -15.20 0.21 23.56
CA ARG A 155 -16.48 0.85 23.21
C ARG A 155 -17.71 0.01 23.56
N TYR A 156 -17.62 -1.31 23.40
CA TYR A 156 -18.77 -2.24 23.54
C TYR A 156 -18.54 -3.37 24.52
N GLY A 157 -17.38 -3.44 25.18
CA GLY A 157 -17.05 -4.54 26.11
C GLY A 157 -16.77 -5.88 25.41
N ILE A 158 -16.56 -5.90 24.10
CA ILE A 158 -16.26 -7.12 23.33
C ILE A 158 -14.81 -7.52 23.60
N LYS A 159 -14.60 -8.51 24.47
CA LYS A 159 -13.27 -8.91 24.94
C LYS A 159 -12.40 -9.57 23.89
N SER A 160 -12.98 -10.26 22.92
CA SER A 160 -12.26 -10.93 21.84
C SER A 160 -13.09 -10.95 20.56
N GLY A 161 -12.39 -11.02 19.42
CA GLY A 161 -13.03 -11.14 18.12
C GLY A 161 -11.99 -11.35 17.02
N VAL A 162 -12.48 -11.73 15.85
CA VAL A 162 -11.64 -11.92 14.67
C VAL A 162 -12.17 -11.13 13.48
N VAL A 163 -11.28 -10.79 12.56
CA VAL A 163 -11.63 -10.26 11.25
C VAL A 163 -11.18 -11.24 10.18
N ILE A 164 -12.12 -11.67 9.33
CA ILE A 164 -11.90 -12.58 8.21
C ILE A 164 -12.17 -11.80 6.93
N SER A 165 -11.11 -11.44 6.22
CA SER A 165 -11.22 -10.72 4.94
C SER A 165 -9.98 -10.95 4.09
N ALA A 166 -10.18 -11.05 2.78
CA ALA A 166 -9.09 -11.03 1.80
C ALA A 166 -8.59 -9.62 1.47
N VAL A 167 -9.33 -8.59 1.91
CA VAL A 167 -9.03 -7.19 1.60
C VAL A 167 -8.22 -6.57 2.74
N ASP A 168 -6.99 -6.14 2.44
CA ASP A 168 -6.07 -5.57 3.42
C ASP A 168 -6.63 -4.37 4.17
N LEU A 169 -7.44 -3.54 3.52
CA LEU A 169 -8.11 -2.41 4.15
C LEU A 169 -9.02 -2.86 5.29
N ILE A 170 -9.87 -3.87 5.02
CA ILE A 170 -10.81 -4.41 6.03
C ILE A 170 -10.05 -5.10 7.16
N ARG A 171 -9.01 -5.87 6.84
CA ARG A 171 -8.12 -6.48 7.86
C ARG A 171 -7.46 -5.41 8.72
N GLY A 172 -6.97 -4.33 8.11
CA GLY A 172 -6.36 -3.21 8.83
C GLY A 172 -7.34 -2.52 9.78
N ILE A 173 -8.56 -2.23 9.34
CA ILE A 173 -9.63 -1.67 10.19
C ILE A 173 -9.93 -2.62 11.35
N GLY A 174 -10.04 -3.93 11.10
CA GLY A 174 -10.26 -4.94 12.14
C GLY A 174 -9.16 -4.94 13.20
N VAL A 175 -7.89 -4.86 12.79
CA VAL A 175 -6.74 -4.77 13.72
C VAL A 175 -6.82 -3.52 14.58
N TYR A 176 -7.12 -2.36 14.02
CA TYR A 176 -7.31 -1.12 14.79
C TYR A 176 -8.52 -1.18 15.72
N ALA A 177 -9.55 -1.93 15.34
CA ALA A 177 -10.71 -2.21 16.19
C ALA A 177 -10.44 -3.25 17.30
N GLY A 178 -9.21 -3.76 17.41
CA GLY A 178 -8.81 -4.76 18.42
C GLY A 178 -9.16 -6.20 18.02
N LEU A 179 -9.49 -6.46 16.74
CA LEU A 179 -9.77 -7.81 16.24
C LEU A 179 -8.49 -8.50 15.75
N ARG A 180 -8.41 -9.81 15.96
CA ARG A 180 -7.33 -10.63 15.42
C ARG A 180 -7.62 -11.01 13.97
N PRO A 181 -6.72 -10.73 13.01
CA PRO A 181 -6.91 -11.16 11.63
C PRO A 181 -6.74 -12.68 11.51
N VAL A 182 -7.62 -13.31 10.74
CA VAL A 182 -7.54 -14.73 10.38
C VAL A 182 -7.35 -14.85 8.86
N GLU A 183 -6.34 -15.59 8.47
CA GLU A 183 -6.08 -15.92 7.08
C GLU A 183 -6.83 -17.17 6.68
N VAL A 184 -7.44 -17.13 5.50
CA VAL A 184 -8.18 -18.26 4.92
C VAL A 184 -7.60 -18.51 3.54
N GLU A 185 -7.09 -19.71 3.32
CA GLU A 185 -6.56 -20.13 2.03
C GLU A 185 -7.64 -20.06 0.96
N GLY A 186 -7.32 -19.50 -0.22
CA GLY A 186 -8.28 -19.31 -1.30
C GLY A 186 -9.30 -18.20 -1.05
N ALA A 187 -9.17 -17.43 0.04
CA ALA A 187 -9.99 -16.23 0.23
C ALA A 187 -9.54 -15.13 -0.74
N THR A 188 -10.45 -14.69 -1.58
CA THR A 188 -10.29 -13.57 -2.50
C THR A 188 -11.35 -12.50 -2.22
N GLY A 189 -11.19 -11.30 -2.77
CA GLY A 189 -12.22 -10.26 -2.79
C GLY A 189 -13.20 -10.41 -3.96
N LEU A 190 -13.12 -11.51 -4.70
CA LEU A 190 -13.87 -11.78 -5.92
C LEU A 190 -15.01 -12.78 -5.66
N TYR A 191 -15.82 -13.01 -6.70
CA TYR A 191 -16.97 -13.90 -6.64
C TYR A 191 -16.62 -15.36 -6.34
N ASP A 192 -15.46 -15.83 -6.78
CA ASP A 192 -14.93 -17.19 -6.62
C ASP A 192 -14.17 -17.42 -5.30
N THR A 193 -14.39 -16.56 -4.29
CA THR A 193 -13.74 -16.67 -2.96
C THR A 193 -14.12 -17.98 -2.25
N ASN A 194 -13.20 -18.48 -1.41
CA ASN A 194 -13.46 -19.65 -0.55
C ASN A 194 -14.46 -19.30 0.58
N TYR A 195 -15.75 -19.41 0.30
CA TYR A 195 -16.84 -19.13 1.24
C TYR A 195 -16.83 -20.12 2.41
N GLU A 196 -16.66 -21.42 2.12
CA GLU A 196 -16.66 -22.49 3.13
C GLU A 196 -15.52 -22.29 4.12
N GLY A 197 -14.31 -22.02 3.66
CA GLY A 197 -13.17 -21.74 4.50
C GLY A 197 -13.37 -20.53 5.41
N LYS A 198 -14.05 -19.48 4.91
CA LYS A 198 -14.39 -18.30 5.74
C LYS A 198 -15.38 -18.64 6.85
N VAL A 199 -16.39 -19.45 6.55
CA VAL A 199 -17.36 -19.90 7.55
C VAL A 199 -16.72 -20.81 8.58
N GLN A 200 -15.89 -21.77 8.14
CA GLN A 200 -15.16 -22.66 9.04
C GLN A 200 -14.25 -21.88 10.00
N ALA A 201 -13.49 -20.92 9.48
CA ALA A 201 -12.64 -20.06 10.29
C ALA A 201 -13.41 -19.24 11.34
N ALA A 202 -14.63 -18.78 11.00
CA ALA A 202 -15.50 -18.08 11.92
C ALA A 202 -16.01 -19.00 13.05
N ILE A 203 -16.43 -20.23 12.72
CA ILE A 203 -16.88 -21.23 13.68
C ILE A 203 -15.74 -21.61 14.65
N GLU A 204 -14.54 -21.85 14.14
CA GLU A 204 -13.36 -22.14 14.95
C GLU A 204 -13.01 -21.01 15.92
N ALA A 205 -13.07 -19.76 15.43
CA ALA A 205 -12.83 -18.59 16.26
C ALA A 205 -13.86 -18.45 17.40
N LEU A 206 -15.14 -18.73 17.13
CA LEU A 206 -16.20 -18.74 18.16
C LEU A 206 -15.99 -19.84 19.19
N HIS A 207 -15.62 -21.05 18.78
CA HIS A 207 -15.34 -22.15 19.68
C HIS A 207 -14.13 -21.89 20.60
N LEU A 208 -13.09 -21.24 20.09
CA LEU A 208 -11.94 -20.80 20.88
C LEU A 208 -12.34 -19.74 21.93
N SER A 209 -13.22 -18.83 21.57
CA SER A 209 -13.74 -17.80 22.47
C SER A 209 -14.53 -18.40 23.65
N LEU A 210 -15.33 -19.44 23.40
CA LEU A 210 -16.14 -20.13 24.43
C LEU A 210 -15.31 -20.97 25.42
N ARG A 211 -14.06 -21.31 25.10
CA ARG A 211 -13.16 -22.07 25.98
C ARG A 211 -12.42 -21.20 27.01
N HIS A 212 -12.52 -19.89 26.91
CA HIS A 212 -11.84 -18.92 27.77
C HIS A 212 -12.80 -18.06 28.60
N VAL A 213 -14.05 -18.50 28.79
CA VAL A 213 -15.05 -17.87 29.67
C VAL A 213 -15.14 -18.66 30.97
#